data_1e113c24823f8e53b750ff817a17eb1c
#
_entry.id   1e113c24823f8e53b750ff817a17eb1c
#
_cell.length_a   1.000
_cell.length_b   1.000
_cell.length_c   1.000
_cell.angle_alpha   90.00
_cell.angle_beta   90.00
_cell.angle_gamma   90.00
#
_symmetry.space_group_name_H-M   'P 1'
#
loop_
_entity.id
_entity.type
_entity.pdbx_description
1 polymer ?
#
loop_
_entity_poly.entity_id
_entity_poly.type
_entity_poly.pdbx_seq_one_letter_code
_entity_poly.pdbx_strand_id
1 'polypeptide(L)'
;GTAVGTGINTKKNFDKKICREISKLTNMHFKPSNNKFAALAAHDTIVNFSGTLNTTAVCLLKIANDIRFLGSGPRAGYGELTLPSNEPGSSIMPGKVNPTQSEAVTMVCVKVIGNHTGITIAGSQGQFELNVFKPLIAHNILQSIDLISDSSKNFAKYCVKGIKANKEKIKKDLD
;
A
#
# COMPACT_ATOMS: atom_id res chain seq x y z
N GLY A 1 7.20 -8.70 -25.31
CA GLY A 1 7.70 -9.25 -26.54
C GLY A 1 6.74 -9.11 -27.70
N THR A 2 7.23 -8.88 -28.88
CA THR A 2 6.41 -8.85 -30.08
C THR A 2 5.88 -10.26 -30.42
N ALA A 3 4.74 -10.31 -31.12
CA ALA A 3 4.10 -11.58 -31.55
C ALA A 3 4.06 -12.62 -30.44
N VAL A 4 3.27 -12.34 -29.40
CA VAL A 4 3.02 -13.18 -28.22
C VAL A 4 4.27 -13.65 -27.46
N GLY A 5 5.37 -12.95 -27.62
CA GLY A 5 6.64 -13.28 -26.94
C GLY A 5 7.67 -13.97 -27.83
N THR A 6 7.33 -14.32 -29.08
CA THR A 6 8.25 -15.00 -30.02
C THR A 6 9.38 -14.10 -30.49
N GLY A 7 9.12 -12.80 -30.61
CA GLY A 7 10.04 -11.85 -31.23
C GLY A 7 10.20 -12.03 -32.75
N ILE A 8 9.27 -12.76 -33.40
CA ILE A 8 9.30 -12.96 -34.84
C ILE A 8 9.35 -11.62 -35.58
N ASN A 9 10.11 -11.57 -36.69
CA ASN A 9 10.34 -10.37 -37.50
C ASN A 9 11.08 -9.21 -36.79
N THR A 10 11.66 -9.43 -35.60
CA THR A 10 12.53 -8.46 -34.97
C THR A 10 14.01 -8.68 -35.29
N LYS A 11 14.80 -7.62 -35.19
CA LYS A 11 16.26 -7.72 -35.34
C LYS A 11 16.88 -8.52 -34.19
N LYS A 12 17.96 -9.24 -34.46
CA LYS A 12 18.72 -9.99 -33.45
C LYS A 12 19.07 -9.11 -32.24
N ASN A 13 18.83 -9.61 -31.03
CA ASN A 13 19.08 -8.91 -29.76
C ASN A 13 18.26 -7.61 -29.58
N PHE A 14 17.09 -7.48 -30.24
CA PHE A 14 16.21 -6.33 -30.07
C PHE A 14 15.84 -6.11 -28.60
N ASP A 15 15.48 -7.16 -27.89
CA ASP A 15 15.12 -7.16 -26.48
C ASP A 15 16.23 -6.59 -25.56
N LYS A 16 17.48 -7.02 -25.79
CA LYS A 16 18.62 -6.50 -25.01
C LYS A 16 18.92 -5.04 -25.34
N LYS A 17 18.81 -4.67 -26.63
CA LYS A 17 19.05 -3.30 -27.05
C LYS A 17 18.02 -2.33 -26.49
N ILE A 18 16.73 -2.67 -26.56
CA ILE A 18 15.66 -1.81 -26.03
C ILE A 18 15.75 -1.66 -24.51
N CYS A 19 16.03 -2.75 -23.76
CA CYS A 19 16.23 -2.67 -22.33
C CYS A 19 17.42 -1.76 -21.96
N ARG A 20 18.51 -1.81 -22.72
CA ARG A 20 19.65 -0.93 -22.51
C ARG A 20 19.30 0.55 -22.74
N GLU A 21 18.57 0.86 -23.81
CA GLU A 21 18.16 2.24 -24.10
C GLU A 21 17.17 2.77 -23.05
N ILE A 22 16.19 1.95 -22.63
CA ILE A 22 15.29 2.32 -21.52
C ILE A 22 16.07 2.55 -20.22
N SER A 23 17.06 1.69 -19.93
CA SER A 23 17.90 1.87 -18.73
C SER A 23 18.66 3.20 -18.73
N LYS A 24 19.17 3.63 -19.89
CA LYS A 24 19.83 4.94 -20.03
C LYS A 24 18.86 6.11 -19.83
N LEU A 25 17.67 6.03 -20.44
CA LEU A 25 16.67 7.10 -20.37
C LEU A 25 16.09 7.30 -18.97
N THR A 26 15.95 6.21 -18.23
CA THR A 26 15.30 6.23 -16.90
C THR A 26 16.28 6.24 -15.73
N ASN A 27 17.56 6.05 -16.01
CA ASN A 27 18.62 5.80 -15.01
C ASN A 27 18.27 4.61 -14.07
N MET A 28 17.52 3.61 -14.58
CA MET A 28 17.12 2.41 -13.88
C MET A 28 17.58 1.18 -14.64
N HIS A 29 17.89 0.09 -13.95
CA HIS A 29 18.35 -1.14 -14.59
C HIS A 29 17.17 -1.97 -15.13
N PHE A 30 17.09 -2.12 -16.45
CA PHE A 30 16.15 -3.00 -17.13
C PHE A 30 16.87 -4.17 -17.81
N LYS A 31 16.28 -5.34 -17.73
CA LYS A 31 16.74 -6.54 -18.45
C LYS A 31 15.57 -7.25 -19.13
N PRO A 32 15.81 -7.96 -20.24
CA PRO A 32 14.77 -8.77 -20.86
C PRO A 32 14.29 -9.88 -19.93
N SER A 33 13.00 -10.19 -19.97
CA SER A 33 12.48 -11.39 -19.32
C SER A 33 13.08 -12.65 -19.93
N ASN A 34 13.41 -13.64 -19.09
CA ASN A 34 13.89 -14.94 -19.54
C ASN A 34 12.79 -15.71 -20.31
N ASN A 35 11.55 -15.61 -19.86
CA ASN A 35 10.39 -16.19 -20.52
C ASN A 35 9.44 -15.06 -20.96
N LYS A 36 9.50 -14.71 -22.24
CA LYS A 36 8.68 -13.63 -22.80
C LYS A 36 7.22 -14.04 -23.01
N PHE A 37 6.94 -15.32 -23.14
CA PHE A 37 5.56 -15.85 -23.22
C PHE A 37 4.86 -15.64 -21.87
N ALA A 38 5.48 -16.09 -20.78
CA ALA A 38 4.94 -15.88 -19.44
C ALA A 38 4.78 -14.39 -19.12
N ALA A 39 5.76 -13.54 -19.48
CA ALA A 39 5.69 -12.10 -19.25
C ALA A 39 4.55 -11.39 -20.00
N LEU A 40 4.03 -11.97 -21.05
CA LEU A 40 2.89 -11.44 -21.81
C LEU A 40 1.56 -12.02 -21.33
N ALA A 41 1.53 -13.30 -20.99
CA ALA A 41 0.32 -14.06 -20.66
C ALA A 41 0.02 -14.11 -19.15
N ALA A 42 1.02 -13.90 -18.29
CA ALA A 42 0.89 -14.03 -16.84
C ALA A 42 1.43 -12.80 -16.10
N HIS A 43 0.94 -12.59 -14.87
CA HIS A 43 1.31 -11.45 -14.03
C HIS A 43 1.61 -11.85 -12.58
N ASP A 44 2.04 -13.07 -12.36
CA ASP A 44 2.34 -13.67 -11.06
C ASP A 44 3.33 -12.84 -10.22
N THR A 45 4.35 -12.26 -10.85
CA THR A 45 5.29 -11.37 -10.16
C THR A 45 4.61 -10.13 -9.58
N ILE A 46 3.67 -9.53 -10.31
CA ILE A 46 2.93 -8.35 -9.84
C ILE A 46 1.91 -8.76 -8.76
N VAL A 47 1.26 -9.90 -8.92
CA VAL A 47 0.36 -10.46 -7.90
C VAL A 47 1.11 -10.70 -6.59
N ASN A 48 2.32 -11.28 -6.65
CA ASN A 48 3.16 -11.49 -5.47
C ASN A 48 3.58 -10.16 -4.83
N PHE A 49 4.02 -9.19 -5.61
CA PHE A 49 4.35 -7.86 -5.09
C PHE A 49 3.14 -7.17 -4.46
N SER A 50 1.98 -7.25 -5.08
CA SER A 50 0.71 -6.78 -4.51
C SER A 50 0.38 -7.48 -3.19
N GLY A 51 0.67 -8.78 -3.06
CA GLY A 51 0.54 -9.53 -1.82
C GLY A 51 1.42 -8.98 -0.69
N THR A 52 2.62 -8.51 -1.01
CA THR A 52 3.51 -7.85 -0.05
C THR A 52 2.92 -6.52 0.44
N LEU A 53 2.36 -5.70 -0.46
CA LEU A 53 1.66 -4.47 -0.10
C LEU A 53 0.41 -4.77 0.75
N ASN A 54 -0.33 -5.82 0.42
CA ASN A 54 -1.48 -6.28 1.19
C ASN A 54 -1.07 -6.67 2.63
N THR A 55 0.00 -7.42 2.80
CA THR A 55 0.54 -7.76 4.12
C THR A 55 0.92 -6.51 4.90
N THR A 56 1.57 -5.55 4.25
CA THR A 56 1.90 -4.26 4.86
C THR A 56 0.64 -3.51 5.31
N ALA A 57 -0.39 -3.47 4.47
CA ALA A 57 -1.68 -2.85 4.82
C ALA A 57 -2.34 -3.53 6.03
N VAL A 58 -2.34 -4.86 6.10
CA VAL A 58 -2.87 -5.60 7.25
C VAL A 58 -2.14 -5.25 8.54
N CYS A 59 -0.80 -5.17 8.50
CA CYS A 59 0.00 -4.78 9.67
C CYS A 59 -0.29 -3.34 10.10
N LEU A 60 -0.33 -2.40 9.16
CA LEU A 60 -0.64 -1.00 9.46
C LEU A 60 -2.06 -0.80 9.99
N LEU A 61 -3.03 -1.54 9.46
CA LEU A 61 -4.41 -1.53 9.93
C LEU A 61 -4.50 -1.93 11.41
N LYS A 62 -3.81 -3.00 11.78
CA LYS A 62 -3.73 -3.47 13.16
C LYS A 62 -3.09 -2.43 14.08
N ILE A 63 -1.95 -1.88 13.70
CA ILE A 63 -1.22 -0.86 14.48
C ILE A 63 -2.08 0.40 14.65
N ALA A 64 -2.73 0.88 13.59
CA ALA A 64 -3.56 2.08 13.64
C ALA A 64 -4.79 1.89 14.55
N ASN A 65 -5.41 0.70 14.54
CA ASN A 65 -6.51 0.39 15.42
C ASN A 65 -6.08 0.30 16.89
N ASP A 66 -4.95 -0.32 17.20
CA ASP A 66 -4.44 -0.38 18.58
C ASP A 66 -4.16 1.04 19.12
N ILE A 67 -3.47 1.88 18.36
CA ILE A 67 -3.21 3.26 18.75
C ILE A 67 -4.52 4.02 18.98
N ARG A 68 -5.50 3.82 18.12
CA ARG A 68 -6.82 4.44 18.25
C ARG A 68 -7.55 4.00 19.52
N PHE A 69 -7.53 2.71 19.85
CA PHE A 69 -8.14 2.17 21.06
C PHE A 69 -7.43 2.65 22.32
N LEU A 70 -6.10 2.56 22.37
CA LEU A 70 -5.32 3.00 23.51
C LEU A 70 -5.43 4.52 23.75
N GLY A 71 -5.69 5.30 22.71
CA GLY A 71 -5.95 6.74 22.80
C GLY A 71 -7.41 7.10 23.07
N SER A 72 -8.31 6.13 23.25
CA SER A 72 -9.74 6.39 23.46
C SER A 72 -10.01 6.97 24.86
N GLY A 73 -10.96 7.89 24.93
CA GLY A 73 -11.32 8.56 26.19
C GLY A 73 -11.99 9.90 25.92
N PRO A 74 -12.01 10.81 26.91
CA PRO A 74 -11.31 10.84 28.20
C PRO A 74 -12.04 10.14 29.37
N ARG A 75 -13.37 9.96 29.27
CA ARG A 75 -14.16 9.42 30.40
C ARG A 75 -14.38 7.91 30.31
N ALA A 76 -14.74 7.46 29.13
CA ALA A 76 -14.93 6.04 28.80
C ALA A 76 -13.94 5.66 27.71
N GLY A 77 -13.12 4.66 27.94
CA GLY A 77 -12.05 4.20 27.05
C GLY A 77 -10.76 3.93 27.79
N TYR A 78 -9.77 3.44 27.07
CA TYR A 78 -8.50 3.06 27.68
C TYR A 78 -7.70 4.29 28.15
N GLY A 79 -7.55 5.29 27.31
CA GLY A 79 -6.87 6.55 27.67
C GLY A 79 -5.39 6.40 28.08
N GLU A 80 -4.75 5.28 27.71
CA GLU A 80 -3.37 4.97 28.05
C GLU A 80 -2.37 5.76 27.18
N LEU A 81 -2.82 6.20 26.00
CA LEU A 81 -2.04 7.04 25.09
C LEU A 81 -2.71 8.40 24.92
N THR A 82 -1.87 9.44 24.90
CA THR A 82 -2.25 10.78 24.44
C THR A 82 -1.79 10.93 23.00
N LEU A 83 -2.75 11.14 22.10
CA LEU A 83 -2.49 11.34 20.67
C LEU A 83 -2.31 12.83 20.35
N PRO A 84 -1.53 13.17 19.30
CA PRO A 84 -1.42 14.55 18.84
C PRO A 84 -2.77 15.12 18.40
N SER A 85 -3.06 16.34 18.80
CA SER A 85 -4.19 17.11 18.31
C SER A 85 -3.78 17.85 17.05
N ASN A 86 -4.08 17.28 15.88
CA ASN A 86 -3.71 17.87 14.60
C ASN A 86 -4.74 18.89 14.09
N GLU A 87 -5.98 18.78 14.54
CA GLU A 87 -7.11 19.58 14.08
C GLU A 87 -8.23 19.64 15.12
N PRO A 88 -9.11 20.63 15.05
CA PRO A 88 -10.29 20.69 15.91
C PRO A 88 -11.17 19.45 15.69
N GLY A 89 -11.49 18.73 16.76
CA GLY A 89 -12.27 17.51 16.67
C GLY A 89 -13.78 17.74 16.44
N SER A 90 -14.28 18.92 16.79
CA SER A 90 -15.68 19.29 16.63
C SER A 90 -15.87 20.80 16.85
N SER A 91 -16.79 21.42 16.11
CA SER A 91 -17.21 22.81 16.32
C SER A 91 -18.12 23.00 17.54
N ILE A 92 -18.77 21.94 18.00
CA ILE A 92 -19.77 21.99 19.09
C ILE A 92 -19.29 21.27 20.37
N MET A 93 -18.17 20.58 20.35
CA MET A 93 -17.60 19.86 21.51
C MET A 93 -16.17 20.36 21.76
N PRO A 94 -16.01 21.38 22.61
CA PRO A 94 -14.69 21.92 22.94
C PRO A 94 -13.75 20.82 23.49
N GLY A 95 -12.49 20.84 23.05
CA GLY A 95 -11.47 19.89 23.51
C GLY A 95 -11.58 18.47 22.95
N LYS A 96 -12.53 18.20 22.05
CA LYS A 96 -12.59 16.91 21.37
C LYS A 96 -11.39 16.72 20.45
N VAL A 97 -10.69 15.59 20.59
CA VAL A 97 -9.60 15.17 19.71
C VAL A 97 -10.03 13.90 18.99
N ASN A 98 -10.03 13.93 17.66
CA ASN A 98 -10.29 12.74 16.83
C ASN A 98 -8.97 12.09 16.43
N PRO A 99 -8.88 10.74 16.36
CA PRO A 99 -7.69 10.03 15.90
C PRO A 99 -7.65 9.98 14.35
N THR A 100 -7.76 11.13 13.70
CA THR A 100 -7.94 11.26 12.24
C THR A 100 -6.86 10.61 11.42
N GLN A 101 -5.62 10.61 11.90
CA GLN A 101 -4.51 9.94 11.21
C GLN A 101 -4.66 8.43 11.25
N SER A 102 -5.09 7.84 12.37
CA SER A 102 -5.40 6.42 12.47
C SER A 102 -6.58 6.04 11.58
N GLU A 103 -7.62 6.88 11.56
CA GLU A 103 -8.81 6.66 10.71
C GLU A 103 -8.43 6.70 9.22
N ALA A 104 -7.63 7.67 8.80
CA ALA A 104 -7.15 7.78 7.43
C ALA A 104 -6.35 6.53 7.00
N VAL A 105 -5.42 6.08 7.84
CA VAL A 105 -4.62 4.88 7.55
C VAL A 105 -5.51 3.64 7.44
N THR A 106 -6.50 3.47 8.33
CA THR A 106 -7.40 2.31 8.25
C THR A 106 -8.19 2.28 6.94
N MET A 107 -8.70 3.42 6.47
CA MET A 107 -9.39 3.52 5.18
C MET A 107 -8.46 3.21 4.00
N VAL A 108 -7.23 3.72 4.02
CA VAL A 108 -6.20 3.41 3.01
C VAL A 108 -5.89 1.92 2.98
N CYS A 109 -5.71 1.29 4.14
CA CYS A 109 -5.43 -0.13 4.22
C CYS A 109 -6.56 -0.98 3.61
N VAL A 110 -7.82 -0.65 3.91
CA VAL A 110 -8.99 -1.33 3.30
C VAL A 110 -8.98 -1.18 1.78
N LYS A 111 -8.66 0.02 1.27
CA LYS A 111 -8.55 0.25 -0.18
C LYS A 111 -7.46 -0.60 -0.82
N VAL A 112 -6.29 -0.70 -0.20
CA VAL A 112 -5.16 -1.51 -0.70
C VAL A 112 -5.49 -3.00 -0.69
N ILE A 113 -6.18 -3.50 0.34
CA ILE A 113 -6.68 -4.88 0.41
C ILE A 113 -7.66 -5.15 -0.75
N GLY A 114 -8.59 -4.23 -1.01
CA GLY A 114 -9.51 -4.33 -2.14
C GLY A 114 -8.80 -4.32 -3.50
N ASN A 115 -7.79 -3.48 -3.68
CA ASN A 115 -6.96 -3.45 -4.88
C ASN A 115 -6.21 -4.78 -5.09
N HIS A 116 -5.67 -5.37 -4.01
CA HIS A 116 -5.01 -6.68 -4.08
C HIS A 116 -5.95 -7.79 -4.55
N THR A 117 -7.17 -7.81 -4.06
CA THR A 117 -8.19 -8.75 -4.54
C THR A 117 -8.44 -8.60 -6.04
N GLY A 118 -8.61 -7.36 -6.50
CA GLY A 118 -8.76 -7.06 -7.93
C GLY A 118 -7.55 -7.49 -8.76
N ILE A 119 -6.33 -7.27 -8.28
CA ILE A 119 -5.08 -7.69 -8.94
C ILE A 119 -4.97 -9.22 -8.99
N THR A 120 -5.32 -9.91 -7.92
CA THR A 120 -5.28 -11.38 -7.85
C THR A 120 -6.23 -11.99 -8.86
N ILE A 121 -7.48 -11.51 -8.92
CA ILE A 121 -8.46 -11.98 -9.91
C ILE A 121 -7.99 -11.65 -11.33
N ALA A 122 -7.53 -10.42 -11.56
CA ALA A 122 -7.02 -10.02 -12.89
C ALA A 122 -5.78 -10.83 -13.31
N GLY A 123 -4.90 -11.18 -12.37
CA GLY A 123 -3.74 -12.04 -12.62
C GLY A 123 -4.11 -13.47 -12.98
N SER A 124 -5.26 -13.99 -12.50
CA SER A 124 -5.76 -15.32 -12.82
C SER A 124 -6.45 -15.40 -14.20
N GLN A 125 -6.67 -14.25 -14.84
CA GLN A 125 -7.32 -14.19 -16.16
C GLN A 125 -6.31 -14.34 -17.29
N GLY A 126 -6.81 -14.25 -18.50
CA GLY A 126 -6.04 -14.38 -19.72
C GLY A 126 -6.41 -15.66 -20.47
N GLN A 127 -6.40 -15.57 -21.79
CA GLN A 127 -6.60 -16.68 -22.68
C GLN A 127 -5.32 -16.91 -23.46
N PHE A 128 -4.77 -18.12 -23.34
CA PHE A 128 -3.54 -18.57 -24.02
C PHE A 128 -2.37 -17.60 -23.78
N GLU A 129 -1.96 -16.83 -24.77
CA GLU A 129 -0.73 -16.04 -24.77
C GLU A 129 -0.90 -14.58 -24.34
N LEU A 130 -2.12 -14.17 -23.97
CA LEU A 130 -2.37 -12.77 -23.59
C LEU A 130 -3.32 -12.63 -22.42
N ASN A 131 -2.86 -11.95 -21.39
CA ASN A 131 -3.72 -11.39 -20.34
C ASN A 131 -4.00 -9.91 -20.66
N VAL A 132 -5.28 -9.57 -20.89
CA VAL A 132 -5.72 -8.22 -21.25
C VAL A 132 -6.00 -7.32 -20.04
N PHE A 133 -5.92 -7.83 -18.82
CA PHE A 133 -6.22 -7.07 -17.58
C PHE A 133 -5.09 -6.14 -17.13
N LYS A 134 -4.08 -5.92 -17.97
CA LYS A 134 -2.93 -5.05 -17.66
C LYS A 134 -3.30 -3.65 -17.19
N PRO A 135 -4.26 -2.93 -17.80
CA PRO A 135 -4.65 -1.60 -17.32
C PRO A 135 -5.22 -1.60 -15.92
N LEU A 136 -6.05 -2.58 -15.56
CA LEU A 136 -6.59 -2.74 -14.21
C LEU A 136 -5.48 -3.03 -13.20
N ILE A 137 -4.59 -3.98 -13.52
CA ILE A 137 -3.45 -4.34 -12.68
C ILE A 137 -2.54 -3.14 -12.45
N ALA A 138 -2.19 -2.43 -13.53
CA ALA A 138 -1.32 -1.24 -13.45
C ALA A 138 -1.95 -0.13 -12.60
N HIS A 139 -3.23 0.18 -12.80
CA HIS A 139 -3.93 1.19 -12.02
C HIS A 139 -3.93 0.84 -10.53
N ASN A 140 -4.35 -0.37 -10.19
CA ASN A 140 -4.49 -0.79 -8.80
C ASN A 140 -3.15 -0.89 -8.07
N ILE A 141 -2.08 -1.39 -8.74
CA ILE A 141 -0.77 -1.51 -8.10
C ILE A 141 -0.13 -0.14 -7.85
N LEU A 142 -0.16 0.76 -8.82
CA LEU A 142 0.38 2.11 -8.68
C LEU A 142 -0.37 2.89 -7.59
N GLN A 143 -1.70 2.85 -7.61
CA GLN A 143 -2.51 3.47 -6.56
C GLN A 143 -2.16 2.91 -5.17
N SER A 144 -1.96 1.60 -5.05
CA SER A 144 -1.62 0.97 -3.76
C SER A 144 -0.25 1.42 -3.24
N ILE A 145 0.73 1.58 -4.14
CA ILE A 145 2.07 2.09 -3.80
C ILE A 145 1.95 3.52 -3.24
N ASP A 146 1.28 4.41 -3.97
CA ASP A 146 1.12 5.81 -3.57
C ASP A 146 0.38 5.92 -2.23
N LEU A 147 -0.75 5.23 -2.09
CA LEU A 147 -1.56 5.25 -0.88
C LEU A 147 -0.79 4.76 0.35
N ILE A 148 -0.07 3.63 0.27
CA ILE A 148 0.73 3.12 1.39
C ILE A 148 1.89 4.05 1.71
N SER A 149 2.58 4.55 0.69
CA SER A 149 3.71 5.47 0.86
C SER A 149 3.29 6.74 1.61
N ASP A 150 2.26 7.43 1.11
CA ASP A 150 1.83 8.72 1.66
C ASP A 150 1.17 8.56 3.03
N SER A 151 0.32 7.54 3.20
CA SER A 151 -0.33 7.30 4.50
C SER A 151 0.67 6.92 5.59
N SER A 152 1.66 6.07 5.29
CA SER A 152 2.70 5.68 6.24
C SER A 152 3.54 6.89 6.68
N LYS A 153 3.92 7.75 5.73
CA LYS A 153 4.68 8.96 5.98
C LYS A 153 3.92 9.95 6.87
N ASN A 154 2.64 10.16 6.54
CA ASN A 154 1.78 11.07 7.31
C ASN A 154 1.46 10.51 8.69
N PHE A 155 1.16 9.23 8.80
CA PHE A 155 0.92 8.56 10.08
C PHE A 155 2.12 8.62 11.00
N ALA A 156 3.32 8.33 10.49
CA ALA A 156 4.56 8.46 11.26
C ALA A 156 4.78 9.90 11.74
N LYS A 157 4.58 10.88 10.86
CA LYS A 157 4.86 12.29 11.15
C LYS A 157 3.84 12.91 12.10
N TYR A 158 2.55 12.70 11.85
CA TYR A 158 1.46 13.43 12.51
C TYR A 158 0.76 12.63 13.61
N CYS A 159 1.04 11.33 13.75
CA CYS A 159 0.53 10.51 14.83
C CYS A 159 1.67 9.95 15.68
N VAL A 160 2.43 8.98 15.13
CA VAL A 160 3.37 8.16 15.90
C VAL A 160 4.41 9.01 16.63
N LYS A 161 5.01 9.99 15.96
CA LYS A 161 6.04 10.86 16.53
C LYS A 161 5.58 11.68 17.74
N GLY A 162 4.29 11.94 17.85
CA GLY A 162 3.71 12.77 18.91
C GLY A 162 2.99 11.99 20.01
N ILE A 163 2.95 10.68 19.95
CA ILE A 163 2.31 9.84 20.97
C ILE A 163 3.04 9.96 22.31
N LYS A 164 2.27 10.11 23.39
CA LYS A 164 2.78 10.12 24.77
C LYS A 164 2.01 9.11 25.61
N ALA A 165 2.73 8.40 26.50
CA ALA A 165 2.09 7.54 27.48
C ALA A 165 1.40 8.38 28.56
N ASN A 166 0.14 8.08 28.87
CA ASN A 166 -0.60 8.64 30.01
C ASN A 166 -0.26 7.86 31.28
N LYS A 167 0.88 8.20 31.90
CA LYS A 167 1.42 7.47 33.05
C LYS A 167 0.48 7.46 34.25
N GLU A 168 -0.28 8.52 34.46
CA GLU A 168 -1.24 8.64 35.57
C GLU A 168 -2.39 7.65 35.41
N LYS A 169 -2.95 7.57 34.18
CA LYS A 169 -4.01 6.62 33.88
C LYS A 169 -3.53 5.17 34.00
N ILE A 170 -2.35 4.88 33.43
CA ILE A 170 -1.75 3.55 33.47
C ILE A 170 -1.52 3.11 34.92
N LYS A 171 -0.97 3.98 35.75
CA LYS A 171 -0.73 3.69 37.18
C LYS A 171 -2.04 3.37 37.91
N LYS A 172 -3.07 4.20 37.68
CA LYS A 172 -4.39 4.00 38.31
C LYS A 172 -5.07 2.67 37.91
N ASP A 173 -4.80 2.18 36.69
CA ASP A 173 -5.38 0.94 36.20
C ASP A 173 -4.61 -0.31 36.67
N LEU A 174 -3.38 -0.15 37.19
CA LEU A 174 -2.54 -1.21 37.73
C LEU A 174 -2.72 -1.40 39.23
N ASP A 175 -3.21 -0.37 39.96
CA ASP A 175 -3.54 -0.43 41.42
C ASP A 175 -4.95 -0.99 41.63
#